data_2a442d874478855ce6461d56ad967918
#
_entry.id   2a442d874478855ce6461d56ad967918
#
_cell.length_a   1.000
_cell.length_b   1.000
_cell.length_c   1.000
_cell.angle_alpha   90.00
_cell.angle_beta   90.00
_cell.angle_gamma   90.00
#
_symmetry.space_group_name_H-M   'P 1'
#
loop_
_entity.id
_entity.type
_entity.pdbx_description
1 polymer ?
#
loop_
_entity_poly.entity_id
_entity_poly.type
_entity_poly.pdbx_seq_one_letter_code
_entity_poly.pdbx_strand_id
1 'polypeptide(L)'
;MKLLKMLTLSVGLVAVFFFSGCLIEEVNQPAAINAGETFTTTLTISDMNAEQNNAHKGVVAILVPEDWSFISGTYSTSMGIGNLELDPLVPPVWGDIDTVITRPAGMKWINLLSDQGYLHGANVIYEATVNLQVGTTGGTFPIGYLVTVNTVDMLKFLNDQDFDQELAGADTSMNHMVTVTGSSSVDEQLSGIPAEYNLSQNYPNPFNPSTSFTYSLKQSGDVKISVYDISGKEVKSLVDGFRSAGNYVVNFNAGDMASGIYYYRITTNDFIQTNKMVLLK
;
A
#
# COMPACT_ATOMS: atom_id res chain seq x y z
N MET A 1 8.83 -38.78 -58.32
CA MET A 1 7.84 -38.93 -57.23
C MET A 1 8.11 -37.84 -56.19
N LYS A 2 7.49 -36.68 -56.35
CA LYS A 2 7.71 -35.52 -55.45
C LYS A 2 6.59 -35.49 -54.40
N LEU A 3 6.97 -35.59 -53.17
CA LEU A 3 6.08 -35.52 -52.01
C LEU A 3 5.65 -34.07 -51.79
N LEU A 4 4.37 -33.80 -52.03
CA LEU A 4 3.73 -32.49 -51.77
C LEU A 4 3.45 -32.39 -50.29
N LYS A 5 4.22 -31.55 -49.57
CA LYS A 5 3.93 -31.21 -48.17
C LYS A 5 2.74 -30.25 -48.14
N MET A 6 1.60 -30.73 -47.72
CA MET A 6 0.46 -29.88 -47.36
C MET A 6 0.80 -29.06 -46.13
N LEU A 7 0.91 -27.77 -46.30
CA LEU A 7 1.01 -26.80 -45.21
C LEU A 7 -0.42 -26.55 -44.71
N THR A 8 -0.80 -27.15 -43.60
CA THR A 8 -2.04 -26.82 -42.90
C THR A 8 -1.88 -25.50 -42.25
N LEU A 9 -2.46 -24.45 -42.86
CA LEU A 9 -2.61 -23.13 -42.27
C LEU A 9 -3.70 -23.24 -41.18
N SER A 10 -3.32 -23.35 -39.90
CA SER A 10 -4.26 -23.20 -38.80
C SER A 10 -4.65 -21.73 -38.75
N VAL A 11 -5.83 -21.41 -39.27
CA VAL A 11 -6.49 -20.13 -38.97
C VAL A 11 -6.85 -20.18 -37.49
N GLY A 12 -6.02 -19.57 -36.67
CA GLY A 12 -6.36 -19.30 -35.30
C GLY A 12 -7.55 -18.35 -35.30
N LEU A 13 -8.67 -18.85 -34.84
CA LEU A 13 -9.83 -18.02 -34.53
C LEU A 13 -9.40 -17.10 -33.36
N VAL A 14 -9.04 -15.87 -33.67
CA VAL A 14 -8.90 -14.82 -32.65
C VAL A 14 -10.33 -14.55 -32.22
N ALA A 15 -10.74 -15.17 -31.13
CA ALA A 15 -11.93 -14.75 -30.40
C ALA A 15 -11.67 -13.33 -29.91
N VAL A 16 -12.23 -12.36 -30.61
CA VAL A 16 -12.28 -10.97 -30.09
C VAL A 16 -13.34 -11.00 -29.00
N PHE A 17 -12.89 -11.17 -27.77
CA PHE A 17 -13.74 -10.94 -26.61
C PHE A 17 -13.98 -9.43 -26.57
N PHE A 18 -15.20 -9.02 -26.76
CA PHE A 18 -15.63 -7.66 -26.45
C PHE A 18 -15.75 -7.58 -24.91
N PHE A 19 -14.74 -7.06 -24.27
CA PHE A 19 -14.83 -6.70 -22.87
C PHE A 19 -15.56 -5.37 -22.78
N SER A 20 -16.66 -5.28 -22.06
CA SER A 20 -17.29 -4.02 -21.69
C SER A 20 -16.97 -3.76 -20.23
N GLY A 21 -16.21 -2.70 -19.94
CA GLY A 21 -15.83 -2.34 -18.58
C GLY A 21 -14.52 -1.57 -18.47
N CYS A 22 -14.16 -1.22 -17.24
CA CYS A 22 -12.88 -0.58 -16.96
C CYS A 22 -11.77 -1.64 -16.90
N LEU A 23 -10.71 -1.46 -17.69
CA LEU A 23 -9.53 -2.31 -17.65
C LEU A 23 -8.32 -1.49 -17.25
N ILE A 24 -7.51 -2.00 -16.32
CA ILE A 24 -6.21 -1.41 -16.00
C ILE A 24 -5.22 -1.84 -17.09
N GLU A 25 -4.83 -0.89 -17.94
CA GLU A 25 -3.88 -1.11 -19.04
C GLU A 25 -2.44 -1.04 -18.56
N GLU A 26 -2.16 -0.07 -17.65
CA GLU A 26 -0.83 0.17 -17.15
C GLU A 26 -0.88 0.74 -15.72
N VAL A 27 0.06 0.31 -14.90
CA VAL A 27 0.34 0.86 -13.58
C VAL A 27 1.77 1.37 -13.57
N ASN A 28 1.95 2.65 -13.32
CA ASN A 28 3.27 3.27 -13.15
C ASN A 28 3.44 3.70 -11.69
N GLN A 29 4.37 3.08 -10.99
CA GLN A 29 4.68 3.34 -9.59
C GLN A 29 6.16 3.13 -9.28
N PRO A 30 6.73 3.76 -8.25
CA PRO A 30 8.10 3.49 -7.83
C PRO A 30 8.21 2.08 -7.23
N ALA A 31 9.31 1.38 -7.54
CA ALA A 31 9.63 0.08 -6.92
C ALA A 31 10.18 0.23 -5.49
N ALA A 32 10.67 1.42 -5.13
CA ALA A 32 11.19 1.75 -3.80
C ALA A 32 10.90 3.21 -3.47
N ILE A 33 10.69 3.49 -2.19
CA ILE A 33 10.42 4.83 -1.67
C ILE A 33 10.87 4.93 -0.21
N ASN A 34 11.19 6.14 0.25
CA ASN A 34 11.51 6.34 1.66
C ASN A 34 10.25 6.55 2.51
N ALA A 35 10.29 6.09 3.74
CA ALA A 35 9.25 6.38 4.72
C ALA A 35 9.05 7.90 4.89
N GLY A 36 7.80 8.33 4.98
CA GLY A 36 7.45 9.74 5.08
C GLY A 36 7.50 10.53 3.77
N GLU A 37 7.89 9.92 2.65
CA GLU A 37 7.82 10.55 1.33
C GLU A 37 6.43 10.39 0.69
N THR A 38 6.22 11.11 -0.40
CA THR A 38 4.98 10.97 -1.18
C THR A 38 5.16 9.89 -2.24
N PHE A 39 4.37 8.83 -2.11
CA PHE A 39 4.23 7.80 -3.15
C PHE A 39 3.23 8.26 -4.19
N THR A 40 3.66 8.35 -5.43
CA THR A 40 2.80 8.69 -6.57
C THR A 40 2.63 7.47 -7.45
N THR A 41 1.38 7.11 -7.74
CA THR A 41 1.04 6.09 -8.72
C THR A 41 0.15 6.66 -9.80
N THR A 42 0.36 6.24 -11.04
CA THR A 42 -0.47 6.59 -12.20
C THR A 42 -1.02 5.32 -12.84
N LEU A 43 -2.32 5.31 -13.05
CA LEU A 43 -3.07 4.22 -13.68
C LEU A 43 -3.55 4.68 -15.05
N THR A 44 -3.26 3.93 -16.09
CA THR A 44 -3.92 4.06 -17.39
C THR A 44 -5.07 3.07 -17.43
N ILE A 45 -6.28 3.57 -17.58
CA ILE A 45 -7.53 2.81 -17.51
C ILE A 45 -8.25 3.00 -18.81
N SER A 46 -8.60 1.91 -19.49
CA SER A 46 -9.50 1.96 -20.64
C SER A 46 -10.92 1.62 -20.20
N ASP A 47 -11.87 2.42 -20.66
CA ASP A 47 -13.29 2.10 -20.53
C ASP A 47 -13.78 1.52 -21.87
N MET A 48 -14.21 0.28 -21.81
CA MET A 48 -14.73 -0.44 -22.96
C MET A 48 -16.26 -0.49 -22.99
N ASN A 49 -16.93 0.16 -22.04
CA ASN A 49 -18.37 0.10 -21.93
C ASN A 49 -19.06 0.99 -22.97
N ALA A 50 -20.04 0.43 -23.67
CA ALA A 50 -20.86 1.11 -24.68
C ALA A 50 -22.13 1.77 -24.10
N GLU A 51 -22.37 1.71 -22.81
CA GLU A 51 -23.56 2.32 -22.19
C GLU A 51 -23.43 3.86 -22.10
N GLN A 52 -23.95 4.52 -23.12
CA GLN A 52 -23.88 5.98 -23.28
C GLN A 52 -24.96 6.77 -22.51
N ASN A 53 -25.82 6.12 -21.73
CA ASN A 53 -27.07 6.75 -21.30
C ASN A 53 -27.03 7.30 -19.85
N ASN A 54 -26.04 6.93 -19.04
CA ASN A 54 -25.94 7.39 -17.66
C ASN A 54 -24.51 7.85 -17.34
N ALA A 55 -24.40 9.02 -16.71
CA ALA A 55 -23.11 9.48 -16.20
C ALA A 55 -22.76 8.70 -14.92
N HIS A 56 -21.63 8.04 -14.92
CA HIS A 56 -21.09 7.32 -13.77
C HIS A 56 -19.82 7.98 -13.27
N LYS A 57 -19.62 7.94 -11.96
CA LYS A 57 -18.36 8.34 -11.34
C LYS A 57 -17.39 7.16 -11.37
N GLY A 58 -16.16 7.45 -11.77
CA GLY A 58 -15.09 6.48 -11.72
C GLY A 58 -14.62 6.23 -10.29
N VAL A 59 -14.24 5.01 -10.01
CA VAL A 59 -13.70 4.60 -8.73
C VAL A 59 -12.33 3.97 -8.91
N VAL A 60 -11.41 4.36 -8.05
CA VAL A 60 -10.07 3.79 -7.94
C VAL A 60 -9.86 3.34 -6.49
N ALA A 61 -9.64 2.06 -6.28
CA ALA A 61 -9.25 1.53 -4.99
C ALA A 61 -7.79 1.06 -5.02
N ILE A 62 -7.04 1.41 -3.98
CA ILE A 62 -5.63 1.05 -3.86
C ILE A 62 -5.40 0.34 -2.53
N LEU A 63 -4.85 -0.87 -2.58
CA LEU A 63 -4.43 -1.63 -1.41
C LEU A 63 -3.04 -1.18 -0.98
N VAL A 64 -2.92 -0.69 0.24
CA VAL A 64 -1.68 -0.11 0.78
C VAL A 64 -1.49 -0.50 2.25
N PRO A 65 -0.27 -0.34 2.81
CA PRO A 65 -0.06 -0.49 4.25
C PRO A 65 -0.98 0.39 5.09
N GLU A 66 -1.38 -0.09 6.27
CA GLU A 66 -2.36 0.59 7.13
C GLU A 66 -1.94 1.99 7.57
N ASP A 67 -0.63 2.23 7.70
CA ASP A 67 -0.07 3.53 8.12
C ASP A 67 0.09 4.54 6.96
N TRP A 68 -0.26 4.16 5.72
CA TRP A 68 -0.30 5.11 4.60
C TRP A 68 -1.60 5.91 4.60
N SER A 69 -1.56 7.13 4.08
CA SER A 69 -2.75 7.98 3.97
C SER A 69 -2.85 8.67 2.62
N PHE A 70 -4.07 9.00 2.24
CA PHE A 70 -4.35 9.73 1.00
C PHE A 70 -3.97 11.21 1.15
N ILE A 71 -3.29 11.75 0.13
CA ILE A 71 -2.96 13.18 0.03
C ILE A 71 -3.87 13.86 -1.00
N SER A 72 -3.83 13.36 -2.24
CA SER A 72 -4.58 13.91 -3.35
C SER A 72 -4.69 12.90 -4.49
N GLY A 73 -5.70 13.08 -5.32
CA GLY A 73 -5.85 12.33 -6.55
C GLY A 73 -6.44 13.20 -7.64
N THR A 74 -6.02 12.94 -8.87
CA THR A 74 -6.56 13.60 -10.07
C THR A 74 -6.81 12.57 -11.15
N TYR A 75 -7.71 12.89 -12.06
CA TYR A 75 -7.87 12.11 -13.27
C TYR A 75 -7.94 13.02 -14.51
N SER A 76 -7.57 12.48 -15.63
CA SER A 76 -7.58 13.11 -16.94
C SER A 76 -8.26 12.19 -17.94
N THR A 77 -9.16 12.72 -18.77
CA THR A 77 -9.85 12.02 -19.85
C THR A 77 -9.93 12.91 -21.07
N SER A 78 -10.33 12.35 -22.21
CA SER A 78 -10.64 13.15 -23.40
C SER A 78 -11.82 14.13 -23.21
N MET A 79 -12.63 13.94 -22.15
CA MET A 79 -13.81 14.75 -21.84
C MET A 79 -13.55 15.81 -20.76
N GLY A 80 -12.40 15.75 -20.07
CA GLY A 80 -12.04 16.70 -19.02
C GLY A 80 -11.07 16.13 -18.00
N ILE A 81 -10.75 16.97 -17.05
CA ILE A 81 -9.90 16.66 -15.89
C ILE A 81 -10.70 16.92 -14.62
N GLY A 82 -10.38 16.17 -13.55
CA GLY A 82 -11.05 16.35 -12.26
C GLY A 82 -10.23 15.76 -11.12
N ASN A 83 -10.86 15.70 -9.95
CA ASN A 83 -10.23 15.20 -8.74
C ASN A 83 -10.78 13.83 -8.35
N LEU A 84 -9.93 13.04 -7.72
CA LEU A 84 -10.31 11.84 -6.99
C LEU A 84 -10.35 12.20 -5.50
N GLU A 85 -11.47 11.94 -4.86
CA GLU A 85 -11.70 12.23 -3.46
C GLU A 85 -11.92 10.93 -2.68
N LEU A 86 -11.61 10.95 -1.39
CA LEU A 86 -11.93 9.81 -0.52
C LEU A 86 -13.43 9.55 -0.56
N ASP A 87 -13.82 8.31 -0.85
CA ASP A 87 -15.22 7.91 -0.80
C ASP A 87 -15.65 7.72 0.66
N PRO A 88 -16.52 8.61 1.22
CA PRO A 88 -16.97 8.51 2.60
C PRO A 88 -17.98 7.36 2.81
N LEU A 89 -18.50 6.77 1.73
CA LEU A 89 -19.54 5.74 1.77
C LEU A 89 -18.99 4.32 1.74
N VAL A 90 -17.67 4.16 1.82
CA VAL A 90 -17.08 2.82 1.93
C VAL A 90 -17.33 2.28 3.35
N PRO A 91 -17.93 1.11 3.49
CA PRO A 91 -18.14 0.02 2.55
C PRO A 91 -19.59 -0.26 2.08
N PRO A 92 -20.65 0.53 2.34
CA PRO A 92 -21.98 -0.02 2.07
C PRO A 92 -22.33 -0.19 0.59
N VAL A 93 -21.67 0.53 -0.32
CA VAL A 93 -21.93 0.38 -1.77
C VAL A 93 -21.07 -0.72 -2.40
N TRP A 94 -19.92 -1.01 -1.80
CA TRP A 94 -18.90 -1.92 -2.33
C TRP A 94 -18.97 -3.30 -1.72
N GLY A 95 -19.79 -3.48 -0.67
CA GLY A 95 -19.69 -4.62 0.19
C GLY A 95 -18.31 -4.68 0.89
N ASP A 96 -18.09 -5.72 1.63
CA ASP A 96 -16.80 -5.95 2.28
C ASP A 96 -15.85 -6.63 1.26
N ILE A 97 -15.04 -5.83 0.56
CA ILE A 97 -14.03 -6.35 -0.39
C ILE A 97 -13.16 -7.40 0.30
N ASP A 98 -12.91 -7.24 1.59
CA ASP A 98 -12.11 -8.16 2.39
C ASP A 98 -12.72 -9.57 2.50
N THR A 99 -14.02 -9.75 2.25
CA THR A 99 -14.64 -11.08 2.24
C THR A 99 -14.31 -11.87 0.99
N VAL A 100 -13.86 -11.21 -0.07
CA VAL A 100 -13.64 -11.81 -1.38
C VAL A 100 -12.18 -11.78 -1.80
N ILE A 101 -11.50 -10.67 -1.58
CA ILE A 101 -10.04 -10.55 -1.80
C ILE A 101 -9.38 -10.62 -0.43
N THR A 102 -8.72 -11.74 -0.12
CA THR A 102 -7.96 -11.88 1.13
C THR A 102 -6.87 -10.82 1.18
N ARG A 103 -7.11 -9.81 2.00
CA ARG A 103 -6.18 -8.73 2.26
C ARG A 103 -5.00 -9.25 3.10
N PRO A 104 -3.74 -9.00 2.72
CA PRO A 104 -2.61 -9.28 3.59
C PRO A 104 -2.75 -8.53 4.93
N ALA A 105 -2.31 -9.15 6.01
CA ALA A 105 -2.32 -8.51 7.33
C ALA A 105 -1.51 -7.19 7.30
N GLY A 106 -2.02 -6.15 7.95
CA GLY A 106 -1.38 -4.83 7.98
C GLY A 106 -1.59 -3.98 6.72
N MET A 107 -2.52 -4.37 5.84
CA MET A 107 -2.89 -3.63 4.64
C MET A 107 -4.35 -3.14 4.72
N LYS A 108 -4.64 -2.03 4.04
CA LYS A 108 -6.00 -1.47 3.90
C LYS A 108 -6.27 -1.00 2.49
N TRP A 109 -7.55 -0.92 2.13
CA TRP A 109 -7.98 -0.26 0.90
C TRP A 109 -8.20 1.23 1.11
N ILE A 110 -7.67 2.06 0.21
CA ILE A 110 -8.02 3.47 0.06
C ILE A 110 -8.91 3.55 -1.17
N ASN A 111 -10.17 3.96 -0.96
CA ASN A 111 -11.17 4.04 -2.02
C ASN A 111 -11.40 5.50 -2.40
N LEU A 112 -11.29 5.77 -3.68
CA LEU A 112 -11.39 7.10 -4.26
C LEU A 112 -12.52 7.14 -5.28
N LEU A 113 -13.27 8.24 -5.28
CA LEU A 113 -14.36 8.50 -6.21
C LEU A 113 -14.05 9.78 -7.00
N SER A 114 -14.33 9.76 -8.31
CA SER A 114 -14.21 10.98 -9.10
C SER A 114 -15.23 12.03 -8.67
N ASP A 115 -14.85 13.30 -8.65
CA ASP A 115 -15.72 14.43 -8.29
C ASP A 115 -16.86 14.60 -9.29
N GLN A 116 -16.65 14.23 -10.56
CA GLN A 116 -17.65 14.30 -11.62
C GLN A 116 -17.94 12.93 -12.21
N GLY A 117 -19.16 12.76 -12.70
CA GLY A 117 -19.56 11.62 -13.51
C GLY A 117 -19.50 11.97 -15.00
N TYR A 118 -19.09 11.00 -15.79
CA TYR A 118 -19.04 11.12 -17.24
C TYR A 118 -19.93 10.07 -17.90
N LEU A 119 -20.44 10.43 -19.09
CA LEU A 119 -21.03 9.44 -19.96
C LEU A 119 -19.92 8.58 -20.54
N HIS A 120 -19.98 7.29 -20.24
CA HIS A 120 -19.01 6.35 -20.74
C HIS A 120 -19.24 6.10 -22.22
N GLY A 121 -18.16 6.12 -22.98
CA GLY A 121 -18.15 5.76 -24.40
C GLY A 121 -17.06 4.74 -24.64
N ALA A 122 -17.28 3.81 -25.56
CA ALA A 122 -16.26 2.82 -25.93
C ALA A 122 -14.93 3.50 -26.27
N ASN A 123 -13.85 2.98 -25.70
CA ASN A 123 -12.47 3.42 -25.90
C ASN A 123 -12.09 4.78 -25.28
N VAL A 124 -12.70 5.18 -24.18
CA VAL A 124 -12.22 6.33 -23.43
C VAL A 124 -11.06 5.87 -22.55
N ILE A 125 -9.94 6.57 -22.66
CA ILE A 125 -8.79 6.36 -21.79
C ILE A 125 -8.84 7.37 -20.66
N TYR A 126 -8.65 6.87 -19.44
CA TYR A 126 -8.52 7.65 -18.21
C TYR A 126 -7.11 7.48 -17.67
N GLU A 127 -6.47 8.58 -17.33
CA GLU A 127 -5.26 8.57 -16.53
C GLU A 127 -5.59 9.04 -15.12
N ALA A 128 -5.42 8.15 -14.15
CA ALA A 128 -5.64 8.48 -12.74
C ALA A 128 -4.27 8.57 -12.04
N THR A 129 -3.99 9.71 -11.42
CA THR A 129 -2.79 9.92 -10.61
C THR A 129 -3.19 10.06 -9.15
N VAL A 130 -2.60 9.23 -8.29
CA VAL A 130 -2.87 9.23 -6.85
C VAL A 130 -1.58 9.45 -6.07
N ASN A 131 -1.64 10.38 -5.13
CA ASN A 131 -0.57 10.70 -4.20
C ASN A 131 -0.93 10.23 -2.79
N LEU A 132 -0.06 9.43 -2.21
CA LEU A 132 -0.22 8.86 -0.88
C LEU A 132 0.96 9.28 0.00
N GLN A 133 0.69 9.57 1.25
CA GLN A 133 1.72 9.73 2.28
C GLN A 133 2.17 8.34 2.71
N VAL A 134 3.42 8.03 2.49
CA VAL A 134 4.03 6.79 2.98
C VAL A 134 4.15 6.85 4.49
N GLY A 135 3.75 5.79 5.16
CA GLY A 135 3.90 5.65 6.60
C GLY A 135 5.34 5.43 7.06
N THR A 136 5.48 5.01 8.27
CA THR A 136 6.79 4.78 8.90
C THR A 136 7.22 3.32 8.89
N THR A 137 6.32 2.42 8.52
CA THR A 137 6.58 0.97 8.48
C THR A 137 7.44 0.65 7.27
N GLY A 138 8.69 0.21 7.52
CA GLY A 138 9.58 -0.27 6.49
C GLY A 138 9.23 -1.70 6.06
N GLY A 139 9.61 -2.07 4.85
CA GLY A 139 9.37 -3.41 4.32
C GLY A 139 9.01 -3.40 2.84
N THR A 140 8.75 -4.59 2.31
CA THR A 140 8.28 -4.74 0.93
C THR A 140 6.81 -5.14 0.94
N PHE A 141 5.97 -4.34 0.30
CA PHE A 141 4.52 -4.46 0.32
C PHE A 141 3.96 -4.70 -1.07
N PRO A 142 2.98 -5.60 -1.22
CA PRO A 142 2.23 -5.76 -2.45
C PRO A 142 1.17 -4.65 -2.54
N ILE A 143 1.28 -3.77 -3.53
CA ILE A 143 0.26 -2.77 -3.81
C ILE A 143 -0.76 -3.38 -4.77
N GLY A 144 -2.03 -3.31 -4.42
CA GLY A 144 -3.14 -3.80 -5.24
C GLY A 144 -3.93 -2.65 -5.84
N TYR A 145 -4.53 -2.88 -7.00
CA TYR A 145 -5.31 -1.88 -7.70
C TYR A 145 -6.65 -2.45 -8.16
N LEU A 146 -7.69 -1.65 -8.04
CA LEU A 146 -9.00 -1.96 -8.54
C LEU A 146 -9.65 -0.69 -9.09
N VAL A 147 -10.24 -0.80 -10.28
CA VAL A 147 -10.94 0.30 -10.95
C VAL A 147 -12.33 -0.15 -11.37
N THR A 148 -13.31 0.72 -11.18
CA THR A 148 -14.71 0.47 -11.57
C THR A 148 -15.50 1.77 -11.62
N VAL A 149 -16.82 1.67 -11.70
CA VAL A 149 -17.76 2.77 -11.61
C VAL A 149 -18.64 2.64 -10.37
N ASN A 150 -19.12 3.77 -9.85
CA ASN A 150 -19.84 3.84 -8.57
C ASN A 150 -21.21 3.11 -8.53
N THR A 151 -21.67 2.57 -9.66
CA THR A 151 -22.92 1.79 -9.74
C THR A 151 -22.72 0.28 -9.69
N VAL A 152 -21.47 -0.18 -9.65
CA VAL A 152 -21.15 -1.61 -9.59
C VAL A 152 -21.19 -2.08 -8.13
N ASP A 153 -21.95 -3.14 -7.87
CA ASP A 153 -21.91 -3.88 -6.61
C ASP A 153 -20.66 -4.78 -6.61
N MET A 154 -19.65 -4.38 -5.85
CA MET A 154 -18.37 -5.07 -5.82
C MET A 154 -18.46 -6.48 -5.26
N LEU A 155 -19.31 -6.74 -4.27
CA LEU A 155 -19.50 -8.11 -3.76
C LEU A 155 -20.08 -9.02 -4.83
N LYS A 156 -21.06 -8.51 -5.58
CA LYS A 156 -21.61 -9.24 -6.70
C LYS A 156 -20.55 -9.45 -7.77
N PHE A 157 -19.79 -8.43 -8.11
CA PHE A 157 -18.70 -8.50 -9.06
C PHE A 157 -17.66 -9.58 -8.72
N LEU A 158 -17.26 -9.66 -7.47
CA LEU A 158 -16.19 -10.57 -7.07
C LEU A 158 -16.68 -12.01 -6.79
N ASN A 159 -17.97 -12.22 -6.48
CA ASN A 159 -18.54 -13.52 -6.11
C ASN A 159 -19.27 -14.22 -7.25
N ASP A 160 -19.70 -13.51 -8.28
CA ASP A 160 -20.51 -14.08 -9.34
C ASP A 160 -19.60 -14.60 -10.48
N GLN A 161 -19.55 -15.92 -10.65
CA GLN A 161 -18.78 -16.56 -11.72
C GLN A 161 -19.37 -16.33 -13.12
N ASP A 162 -20.65 -15.97 -13.20
CA ASP A 162 -21.33 -15.55 -14.43
C ASP A 162 -21.25 -14.03 -14.63
N PHE A 163 -20.51 -13.36 -13.76
CA PHE A 163 -20.36 -11.93 -13.80
C PHE A 163 -19.61 -11.54 -15.07
N ASP A 164 -20.20 -10.66 -15.84
CA ASP A 164 -19.50 -9.92 -16.87
C ASP A 164 -18.31 -9.22 -16.20
N GLN A 165 -17.12 -9.80 -16.33
CA GLN A 165 -15.84 -9.17 -15.88
C GLN A 165 -15.63 -7.81 -16.58
N GLU A 166 -16.64 -7.34 -17.25
CA GLU A 166 -16.71 -6.22 -18.13
C GLU A 166 -16.83 -4.88 -17.43
N LEU A 167 -17.12 -4.84 -16.11
CA LEU A 167 -17.40 -3.58 -15.41
C LEU A 167 -16.33 -3.14 -14.41
N ALA A 168 -15.33 -3.94 -14.13
CA ALA A 168 -14.23 -3.56 -13.26
C ALA A 168 -12.90 -4.16 -13.70
N GLY A 169 -11.84 -3.40 -13.58
CA GLY A 169 -10.48 -3.87 -13.72
C GLY A 169 -9.91 -4.11 -12.32
N ALA A 170 -9.49 -5.33 -12.04
CA ALA A 170 -8.80 -5.64 -10.80
C ALA A 170 -7.43 -6.25 -11.12
N ASP A 171 -6.38 -5.64 -10.61
CA ASP A 171 -5.09 -6.29 -10.52
C ASP A 171 -4.98 -7.00 -9.18
N THR A 172 -5.52 -8.21 -9.16
CA THR A 172 -5.47 -9.11 -8.00
C THR A 172 -4.15 -9.89 -7.91
N SER A 173 -3.26 -9.72 -8.89
CA SER A 173 -1.97 -10.43 -8.91
C SER A 173 -1.05 -10.01 -7.78
N MET A 174 -1.29 -8.82 -7.19
CA MET A 174 -0.44 -8.22 -6.14
C MET A 174 1.05 -8.21 -6.50
N ASN A 175 1.35 -8.07 -7.78
CA ASN A 175 2.73 -8.11 -8.29
C ASN A 175 3.42 -6.74 -8.25
N HIS A 176 2.69 -5.67 -7.93
CA HIS A 176 3.23 -4.32 -7.82
C HIS A 176 3.90 -4.13 -6.46
N MET A 177 5.09 -4.70 -6.33
CA MET A 177 5.85 -4.63 -5.07
C MET A 177 6.50 -3.26 -4.90
N VAL A 178 6.39 -2.69 -3.70
CA VAL A 178 7.07 -1.46 -3.30
C VAL A 178 7.89 -1.71 -2.05
N THR A 179 9.17 -1.35 -2.10
CA THR A 179 10.04 -1.40 -0.93
C THR A 179 10.09 -0.03 -0.27
N VAL A 180 9.57 0.07 0.95
CA VAL A 180 9.68 1.26 1.79
C VAL A 180 11.00 1.23 2.55
N THR A 181 11.88 2.19 2.24
CA THR A 181 13.20 2.33 2.85
C THR A 181 13.26 3.62 3.69
N GLY A 182 14.24 3.73 4.58
CA GLY A 182 14.48 4.99 5.31
C GLY A 182 13.44 5.33 6.37
N SER A 183 12.65 4.33 6.85
CA SER A 183 11.79 4.56 8.01
C SER A 183 12.63 5.08 9.18
N SER A 184 12.05 5.96 10.02
CA SER A 184 12.69 6.35 11.29
C SER A 184 12.82 5.16 12.27
N SER A 185 12.40 3.96 11.83
CA SER A 185 12.63 2.68 12.48
C SER A 185 12.71 1.60 11.40
N VAL A 186 13.91 1.28 10.92
CA VAL A 186 14.13 0.07 10.10
C VAL A 186 14.21 -1.09 11.07
N ASP A 187 13.22 -1.98 10.97
CA ASP A 187 13.19 -3.22 11.72
C ASP A 187 13.73 -4.33 10.81
N GLU A 188 15.07 -4.45 10.73
CA GLU A 188 15.73 -5.48 9.96
C GLU A 188 15.87 -6.75 10.80
N GLN A 189 15.21 -7.84 10.41
CA GLN A 189 15.35 -9.11 11.12
C GLN A 189 16.69 -9.75 10.79
N LEU A 190 17.59 -9.78 11.77
CA LEU A 190 18.85 -10.49 11.70
C LEU A 190 18.64 -12.01 11.89
N SER A 191 19.41 -12.82 11.20
CA SER A 191 19.25 -14.28 11.21
C SER A 191 19.39 -14.90 12.61
N GLY A 192 18.45 -15.78 12.97
CA GLY A 192 18.46 -16.61 14.18
C GLY A 192 17.42 -16.20 15.22
N ILE A 193 16.83 -17.18 15.90
CA ILE A 193 15.91 -16.94 17.03
C ILE A 193 16.74 -16.73 18.30
N PRO A 194 16.67 -15.56 18.97
CA PRO A 194 17.42 -15.29 20.18
C PRO A 194 16.87 -16.09 21.37
N ALA A 195 17.75 -16.45 22.30
CA ALA A 195 17.38 -17.17 23.53
C ALA A 195 16.68 -16.25 24.54
N GLU A 196 16.92 -14.94 24.48
CA GLU A 196 16.44 -13.96 25.47
C GLU A 196 15.97 -12.68 24.78
N TYR A 197 15.12 -11.92 25.48
CA TYR A 197 14.79 -10.54 25.11
C TYR A 197 15.98 -9.62 25.40
N ASN A 198 16.22 -8.66 24.54
CA ASN A 198 17.25 -7.63 24.76
C ASN A 198 16.87 -6.33 24.08
N LEU A 199 17.33 -5.22 24.64
CA LEU A 199 17.34 -3.91 24.00
C LEU A 199 18.76 -3.33 24.14
N SER A 200 19.48 -3.20 23.04
CA SER A 200 20.85 -2.68 23.08
C SER A 200 20.90 -1.18 23.35
N GLN A 201 22.06 -0.68 23.78
CA GLN A 201 22.34 0.75 23.80
C GLN A 201 22.44 1.27 22.36
N ASN A 202 21.88 2.45 22.13
CA ASN A 202 21.96 3.09 20.80
C ASN A 202 23.39 3.52 20.48
N TYR A 203 23.77 3.43 19.23
CA TYR A 203 25.07 3.89 18.72
C TYR A 203 24.90 4.64 17.38
N PRO A 204 25.51 5.81 17.23
CA PRO A 204 26.26 6.56 18.24
C PRO A 204 25.40 7.07 19.40
N ASN A 205 26.03 7.31 20.57
CA ASN A 205 25.42 7.99 21.72
C ASN A 205 26.52 8.78 22.46
N PRO A 206 26.53 10.13 22.48
CA PRO A 206 25.55 11.02 21.86
C PRO A 206 25.44 10.90 20.34
N PHE A 207 24.31 11.32 19.75
CA PHE A 207 24.04 11.22 18.30
C PHE A 207 23.57 12.54 17.69
N ASN A 208 23.73 12.68 16.34
CA ASN A 208 23.34 13.87 15.57
C ASN A 208 23.03 13.51 14.10
N PRO A 209 21.83 13.70 13.58
CA PRO A 209 20.57 13.51 14.28
C PRO A 209 20.16 12.05 14.30
N SER A 210 20.97 11.13 13.76
CA SER A 210 20.66 9.73 13.56
C SER A 210 21.44 8.81 14.49
N THR A 211 20.79 7.74 14.92
CA THR A 211 21.38 6.67 15.73
C THR A 211 20.68 5.34 15.42
N SER A 212 21.29 4.22 15.79
CA SER A 212 20.68 2.90 15.68
C SER A 212 20.83 2.09 16.96
N PHE A 213 19.92 1.16 17.19
CA PHE A 213 19.98 0.18 18.27
C PHE A 213 19.30 -1.12 17.81
N THR A 214 19.60 -2.21 18.53
CA THR A 214 19.00 -3.52 18.25
C THR A 214 18.09 -3.94 19.37
N TYR A 215 17.10 -4.77 19.06
CA TYR A 215 16.34 -5.50 20.06
C TYR A 215 16.14 -6.96 19.62
N SER A 216 15.95 -7.84 20.61
CA SER A 216 15.81 -9.26 20.42
C SER A 216 14.51 -9.76 21.04
N LEU A 217 13.79 -10.60 20.29
CA LEU A 217 12.55 -11.24 20.73
C LEU A 217 12.71 -12.75 20.74
N LYS A 218 12.68 -13.36 21.92
CA LYS A 218 12.71 -14.82 22.05
C LYS A 218 11.41 -15.50 21.60
N GLN A 219 10.30 -14.77 21.57
CA GLN A 219 8.96 -15.24 21.17
C GLN A 219 8.27 -14.16 20.34
N SER A 220 7.44 -14.63 19.40
CA SER A 220 6.59 -13.75 18.60
C SER A 220 5.49 -13.13 19.47
N GLY A 221 5.16 -11.87 19.25
CA GLY A 221 4.14 -11.16 20.02
C GLY A 221 4.07 -9.68 19.67
N ASP A 222 3.19 -8.97 20.37
CA ASP A 222 3.08 -7.52 20.25
C ASP A 222 4.27 -6.84 20.89
N VAL A 223 4.84 -5.88 20.18
CA VAL A 223 6.01 -5.09 20.59
C VAL A 223 5.68 -3.62 20.43
N LYS A 224 5.93 -2.85 21.48
CA LYS A 224 5.92 -1.40 21.41
C LYS A 224 7.29 -0.85 21.78
N ILE A 225 7.87 0.01 20.92
CA ILE A 225 9.08 0.77 21.22
C ILE A 225 8.76 2.25 21.05
N SER A 226 8.91 3.01 22.13
CA SER A 226 8.59 4.44 22.14
C SER A 226 9.74 5.25 22.75
N VAL A 227 9.85 6.50 22.29
CA VAL A 227 10.79 7.51 22.81
C VAL A 227 10.05 8.45 23.75
N TYR A 228 10.67 8.74 24.86
CA TYR A 228 10.15 9.62 25.91
C TYR A 228 11.12 10.76 26.19
N ASP A 229 10.59 11.92 26.51
CA ASP A 229 11.36 13.04 27.06
C ASP A 229 11.67 12.84 28.56
N ILE A 230 12.40 13.80 29.14
CA ILE A 230 12.78 13.76 30.56
C ILE A 230 11.59 13.85 31.54
N SER A 231 10.43 14.29 31.07
CA SER A 231 9.18 14.34 31.87
C SER A 231 8.42 13.00 31.83
N GLY A 232 8.86 12.04 30.98
CA GLY A 232 8.19 10.77 30.78
C GLY A 232 7.05 10.84 29.75
N LYS A 233 6.92 11.94 29.02
CA LYS A 233 5.97 12.07 27.94
C LYS A 233 6.48 11.32 26.70
N GLU A 234 5.64 10.46 26.10
CA GLU A 234 5.94 9.86 24.81
C GLU A 234 6.00 10.94 23.72
N VAL A 235 7.13 11.02 23.02
CA VAL A 235 7.39 12.00 21.96
C VAL A 235 7.48 11.37 20.56
N LYS A 236 7.74 10.06 20.51
CA LYS A 236 7.78 9.31 19.24
C LYS A 236 7.46 7.84 19.49
N SER A 237 6.65 7.22 18.63
CA SER A 237 6.53 5.76 18.55
C SER A 237 7.44 5.27 17.42
N LEU A 238 8.25 4.24 17.69
CA LEU A 238 9.19 3.68 16.71
C LEU A 238 8.73 2.33 16.17
N VAL A 239 8.21 1.47 17.05
CA VAL A 239 7.64 0.16 16.71
C VAL A 239 6.34 0.03 17.47
N ASP A 240 5.28 -0.40 16.82
CA ASP A 240 3.97 -0.70 17.43
C ASP A 240 3.27 -1.79 16.62
N GLY A 241 3.17 -3.00 17.17
CA GLY A 241 2.48 -4.12 16.56
C GLY A 241 3.18 -5.46 16.71
N PHE A 242 2.61 -6.48 16.06
CA PHE A 242 3.10 -7.85 16.12
C PHE A 242 4.45 -8.02 15.40
N ARG A 243 5.37 -8.75 16.06
CA ARG A 243 6.66 -9.17 15.49
C ARG A 243 6.92 -10.64 15.75
N SER A 244 7.53 -11.31 14.77
CA SER A 244 8.02 -12.69 14.95
C SER A 244 9.22 -12.74 15.91
N ALA A 245 9.50 -13.89 16.48
CA ALA A 245 10.75 -14.08 17.22
C ALA A 245 11.96 -13.83 16.32
N GLY A 246 12.96 -13.08 16.81
CA GLY A 246 14.12 -12.70 15.99
C GLY A 246 14.90 -11.54 16.58
N ASN A 247 15.94 -11.12 15.86
CA ASN A 247 16.75 -9.96 16.17
C ASN A 247 16.45 -8.85 15.16
N TYR A 248 16.34 -7.62 15.63
CA TYR A 248 15.89 -6.47 14.85
C TYR A 248 16.82 -5.28 15.06
N VAL A 249 16.94 -4.44 14.03
CA VAL A 249 17.67 -3.17 14.08
C VAL A 249 16.68 -2.03 13.92
N VAL A 250 16.74 -1.05 14.82
CA VAL A 250 15.98 0.19 14.72
C VAL A 250 16.93 1.33 14.37
N ASN A 251 16.66 2.00 13.26
CA ASN A 251 17.34 3.24 12.88
C ASN A 251 16.44 4.42 13.24
N PHE A 252 16.95 5.33 14.05
CA PHE A 252 16.19 6.47 14.56
C PHE A 252 16.81 7.79 14.11
N ASN A 253 15.97 8.64 13.48
CA ASN A 253 16.33 10.00 13.11
C ASN A 253 15.49 10.99 13.93
N ALA A 254 16.17 11.84 14.72
CA ALA A 254 15.59 12.85 15.58
C ALA A 254 15.74 14.27 15.01
N GLY A 255 15.74 14.44 13.70
CA GLY A 255 15.94 15.73 13.02
C GLY A 255 14.91 16.79 13.42
N ASP A 256 13.72 16.40 13.82
CA ASP A 256 12.61 17.24 14.28
C ASP A 256 12.62 17.51 15.81
N MET A 257 13.51 16.87 16.56
CA MET A 257 13.55 16.95 18.03
C MET A 257 14.62 17.94 18.50
N ALA A 258 14.44 18.53 19.69
CA ALA A 258 15.43 19.40 20.32
C ALA A 258 16.61 18.60 20.89
N SER A 259 17.81 19.22 20.94
CA SER A 259 18.93 18.62 21.69
C SER A 259 18.56 18.36 23.13
N GLY A 260 18.95 17.20 23.65
CA GLY A 260 18.56 16.82 25.01
C GLY A 260 18.73 15.35 25.32
N ILE A 261 18.29 14.98 26.53
CA ILE A 261 18.24 13.59 27.00
C ILE A 261 16.85 13.04 26.72
N TYR A 262 16.83 11.85 26.13
CA TYR A 262 15.65 11.07 25.85
C TYR A 262 15.83 9.64 26.35
N TYR A 263 14.72 8.95 26.51
CA TYR A 263 14.68 7.53 26.87
C TYR A 263 13.90 6.77 25.80
N TYR A 264 14.35 5.59 25.43
CA TYR A 264 13.57 4.69 24.60
C TYR A 264 13.28 3.41 25.37
N ARG A 265 12.06 2.92 25.22
CA ARG A 265 11.55 1.76 25.96
C ARG A 265 10.94 0.77 25.01
N ILE A 266 11.33 -0.49 25.16
CA ILE A 266 10.62 -1.63 24.62
C ILE A 266 9.62 -2.15 25.65
N THR A 267 8.44 -2.49 25.19
CA THR A 267 7.38 -3.17 25.97
C THR A 267 6.84 -4.31 25.14
N THR A 268 6.85 -5.50 25.70
CA THR A 268 6.19 -6.71 25.17
C THR A 268 5.29 -7.27 26.27
N ASN A 269 4.60 -8.39 26.01
CA ASN A 269 3.79 -9.05 27.04
C ASN A 269 4.60 -9.46 28.29
N ASP A 270 5.88 -9.86 28.09
CA ASP A 270 6.70 -10.45 29.16
C ASP A 270 7.99 -9.68 29.45
N PHE A 271 8.23 -8.56 28.75
CA PHE A 271 9.50 -7.86 28.87
C PHE A 271 9.35 -6.35 28.71
N ILE A 272 10.04 -5.63 29.61
CA ILE A 272 10.15 -4.16 29.54
C ILE A 272 11.61 -3.79 29.82
N GLN A 273 12.19 -2.98 28.95
CA GLN A 273 13.52 -2.39 29.17
C GLN A 273 13.54 -0.95 28.66
N THR A 274 14.30 -0.10 29.37
CA THR A 274 14.45 1.32 29.02
C THR A 274 15.93 1.69 28.99
N ASN A 275 16.35 2.35 27.92
CA ASN A 275 17.70 2.87 27.75
C ASN A 275 17.67 4.39 27.54
N LYS A 276 18.79 5.04 27.88
CA LYS A 276 18.98 6.50 27.73
C LYS A 276 19.72 6.80 26.44
N MET A 277 19.34 7.86 25.74
CA MET A 277 20.06 8.41 24.60
C MET A 277 20.22 9.92 24.70
N VAL A 278 21.25 10.48 24.08
CA VAL A 278 21.58 11.92 24.11
C VAL A 278 21.67 12.44 22.70
N LEU A 279 20.75 13.36 22.35
CA LEU A 279 20.74 14.05 21.06
C LEU A 279 21.55 15.36 21.19
N LEU A 280 22.50 15.53 20.29
CA LEU A 280 23.26 16.77 20.11
C LEU A 280 23.02 17.28 18.68
N LYS A 281 22.68 18.54 18.56
CA LYS A 281 22.60 19.24 17.26
C LYS A 281 23.63 20.32 17.21
#